data_f01e3801c9b0f8821523c51fab2cafbe
#
_entry.id   f01e3801c9b0f8821523c51fab2cafbe
#
_cell.length_a   1.000
_cell.length_b   1.000
_cell.length_c   1.000
_cell.angle_alpha   90.00
_cell.angle_beta   90.00
_cell.angle_gamma   90.00
#
_symmetry.space_group_name_H-M   'P 1'
#
loop_
_entity.id
_entity.type
_entity.pdbx_description
1 polymer ?
#
loop_
_entity_poly.entity_id
_entity_poly.type
_entity_poly.pdbx_seq_one_letter_code
_entity_poly.pdbx_strand_id
1 'polypeptide(L)'
;MRFELFIATRYLRAKRRQAFIGIITGISILGVAAGVASLIVALAINNGFRQDLQERLIGSTSHISLLRIADDGIKDWPPLLERLSKQPHVVAAAPAIFEQVLISRGPRARGAVLKGMIPADERKIGDLLNTIKEGSADALEETQAPENNQVGTTASAAQDAPTAGDASPDSLAGVHARVAAMPPIILGKDMADNLGATVGSVVLVTSPQGELTPFGMVPKYSRFRVVGIFSSGFYDYDSSWAFTRLSAAQSLFGLGDLISVIEFKVDDIYKADQVSRQLETAAGKGFMTTNWMEQNQALFHALRLERLVTFITIGLIVFVAALNILISLIMMVMEKTKDIAVLISMGTRKSQVRNIFIAQGVLIGVIGTAIGLLVGYAISYAGGHYHIISLSPEVYSIDYVPFAPRPMDGVLVAIVAVGV
;
A
#
# COMPACT_ATOMS: atom_id res chain seq x y z
N MET A 1 -13.50 50.28 -10.55
CA MET A 1 -13.20 48.92 -11.08
C MET A 1 -13.20 48.80 -12.60
N ARG A 2 -14.14 49.33 -13.37
CA ARG A 2 -14.11 49.18 -14.86
C ARG A 2 -12.93 49.89 -15.52
N PHE A 3 -12.49 51.06 -15.00
CA PHE A 3 -11.35 51.84 -15.54
C PHE A 3 -10.00 51.16 -15.21
N GLU A 4 -9.81 50.71 -13.97
CA GLU A 4 -8.59 50.07 -13.50
C GLU A 4 -8.32 48.75 -14.25
N LEU A 5 -9.37 47.92 -14.44
CA LEU A 5 -9.30 46.67 -15.20
C LEU A 5 -9.01 46.89 -16.68
N PHE A 6 -9.59 47.92 -17.26
CA PHE A 6 -9.35 48.32 -18.65
C PHE A 6 -7.90 48.75 -18.89
N ILE A 7 -7.33 49.51 -17.98
CA ILE A 7 -5.93 49.93 -18.05
C ILE A 7 -5.00 48.76 -17.82
N ALA A 8 -5.30 47.89 -16.81
CA ALA A 8 -4.49 46.69 -16.50
C ALA A 8 -4.41 45.74 -17.70
N THR A 9 -5.53 45.43 -18.36
CA THR A 9 -5.56 44.57 -19.55
C THR A 9 -4.86 45.21 -20.77
N ARG A 10 -4.93 46.54 -20.92
CA ARG A 10 -4.26 47.25 -22.00
C ARG A 10 -2.74 47.29 -21.78
N TYR A 11 -2.27 47.41 -20.55
CA TYR A 11 -0.84 47.29 -20.23
C TYR A 11 -0.25 45.90 -20.51
N LEU A 12 -1.00 44.86 -20.30
CA LEU A 12 -0.59 43.49 -20.65
C LEU A 12 -0.55 43.27 -22.19
N ARG A 13 -1.32 44.08 -22.99
CA ARG A 13 -1.48 43.94 -24.44
C ARG A 13 -0.67 44.90 -25.27
N ALA A 14 0.15 45.79 -24.69
CA ALA A 14 0.83 46.89 -25.38
C ALA A 14 1.89 46.39 -26.37
N LYS A 15 1.74 46.90 -27.64
CA LYS A 15 2.49 46.47 -28.83
C LYS A 15 3.85 47.16 -28.97
N ARG A 16 4.89 46.40 -29.30
CA ARG A 16 6.16 46.71 -30.00
C ARG A 16 7.22 47.68 -29.41
N ARG A 17 6.95 48.64 -28.53
CA ARG A 17 8.01 49.47 -27.93
C ARG A 17 8.38 49.10 -26.47
N GLN A 18 7.71 48.12 -25.90
CA GLN A 18 7.89 47.66 -24.54
C GLN A 18 8.04 46.13 -24.46
N ALA A 19 8.84 45.55 -25.36
CA ALA A 19 9.13 44.10 -25.38
C ALA A 19 9.62 43.60 -24.03
N PHE A 20 10.34 44.43 -23.28
CA PHE A 20 10.89 44.09 -21.98
C PHE A 20 9.80 43.84 -20.92
N ILE A 21 8.72 44.65 -20.89
CA ILE A 21 7.59 44.45 -19.98
C ILE A 21 6.86 43.12 -20.29
N GLY A 22 6.67 42.83 -21.58
CA GLY A 22 6.05 41.59 -22.03
C GLY A 22 6.85 40.35 -21.59
N ILE A 23 8.18 40.43 -21.64
CA ILE A 23 9.08 39.37 -21.20
C ILE A 23 8.98 39.18 -19.68
N ILE A 24 9.01 40.25 -18.89
CA ILE A 24 8.88 40.15 -17.41
C ILE A 24 7.53 39.56 -17.03
N THR A 25 6.44 40.03 -17.63
CA THR A 25 5.10 39.48 -17.40
C THR A 25 5.02 38.01 -17.79
N GLY A 26 5.61 37.62 -18.93
CA GLY A 26 5.70 36.23 -19.38
C GLY A 26 6.46 35.34 -18.40
N ILE A 27 7.62 35.79 -17.91
CA ILE A 27 8.41 35.06 -16.89
C ILE A 27 7.61 34.93 -15.61
N SER A 28 6.88 35.97 -15.18
CA SER A 28 6.04 35.92 -14.00
C SER A 28 4.91 34.90 -14.11
N ILE A 29 4.20 34.91 -15.25
CA ILE A 29 3.14 33.92 -15.52
C ILE A 29 3.70 32.51 -15.56
N LEU A 30 4.87 32.30 -16.22
CA LEU A 30 5.53 31.00 -16.23
C LEU A 30 5.99 30.55 -14.84
N GLY A 31 6.51 31.47 -14.02
CA GLY A 31 6.92 31.18 -12.65
C GLY A 31 5.74 30.73 -11.77
N VAL A 32 4.61 31.45 -11.85
CA VAL A 32 3.38 31.05 -11.15
C VAL A 32 2.85 29.72 -11.68
N ALA A 33 2.80 29.57 -12.99
CA ALA A 33 2.32 28.33 -13.62
C ALA A 33 3.19 27.12 -13.25
N ALA A 34 4.50 27.27 -13.25
CA ALA A 34 5.43 26.21 -12.84
C ALA A 34 5.26 25.85 -11.35
N GLY A 35 5.12 26.86 -10.47
CA GLY A 35 4.87 26.65 -9.05
C GLY A 35 3.55 25.89 -8.79
N VAL A 36 2.47 26.33 -9.43
CA VAL A 36 1.15 25.68 -9.32
C VAL A 36 1.18 24.27 -9.89
N ALA A 37 1.78 24.08 -11.08
CA ALA A 37 1.89 22.75 -11.68
C ALA A 37 2.70 21.79 -10.80
N SER A 38 3.84 22.24 -10.29
CA SER A 38 4.68 21.46 -9.37
C SER A 38 3.92 21.05 -8.11
N LEU A 39 3.11 21.98 -7.57
CA LEU A 39 2.30 21.72 -6.39
C LEU A 39 1.19 20.70 -6.64
N ILE A 40 0.49 20.78 -7.77
CA ILE A 40 -0.53 19.80 -8.17
C ILE A 40 0.09 18.42 -8.36
N VAL A 41 1.24 18.33 -9.03
CA VAL A 41 1.95 17.06 -9.22
C VAL A 41 2.39 16.46 -7.87
N ALA A 42 2.95 17.27 -6.97
CA ALA A 42 3.37 16.80 -5.65
C ALA A 42 2.19 16.30 -4.82
N LEU A 43 1.05 17.03 -4.82
CA LEU A 43 -0.17 16.60 -4.15
C LEU A 43 -0.76 15.33 -4.76
N ALA A 44 -0.73 15.19 -6.10
CA ALA A 44 -1.23 14.01 -6.79
C ALA A 44 -0.41 12.76 -6.45
N ILE A 45 0.92 12.87 -6.38
CA ILE A 45 1.81 11.78 -5.95
C ILE A 45 1.53 11.40 -4.50
N ASN A 46 1.46 12.39 -3.61
CA ASN A 46 1.20 12.14 -2.19
C ASN A 46 -0.15 11.47 -1.95
N ASN A 47 -1.20 11.95 -2.60
CA ASN A 47 -2.52 11.34 -2.51
C ASN A 47 -2.54 9.93 -3.11
N GLY A 48 -1.86 9.74 -4.23
CA GLY A 48 -1.76 8.43 -4.89
C GLY A 48 -1.05 7.42 -4.02
N PHE A 49 0.10 7.78 -3.46
CA PHE A 49 0.85 6.91 -2.57
C PHE A 49 0.05 6.48 -1.33
N ARG A 50 -0.64 7.44 -0.70
CA ARG A 50 -1.50 7.14 0.45
C ARG A 50 -2.68 6.25 0.10
N GLN A 51 -3.33 6.52 -1.03
CA GLN A 51 -4.48 5.74 -1.48
C GLN A 51 -4.07 4.31 -1.86
N ASP A 52 -3.01 4.15 -2.63
CA ASP A 52 -2.50 2.85 -3.08
C ASP A 52 -2.05 1.98 -1.88
N LEU A 53 -1.28 2.56 -0.94
CA LEU A 53 -0.90 1.85 0.28
C LEU A 53 -2.12 1.44 1.11
N GLN A 54 -3.09 2.35 1.27
CA GLN A 54 -4.28 2.07 2.05
C GLN A 54 -5.13 0.97 1.42
N GLU A 55 -5.35 1.01 0.10
CA GLU A 55 -6.11 0.00 -0.64
C GLU A 55 -5.44 -1.38 -0.57
N ARG A 56 -4.13 -1.45 -0.75
CA ARG A 56 -3.37 -2.71 -0.69
C ARG A 56 -3.35 -3.31 0.72
N LEU A 57 -3.13 -2.49 1.75
CA LEU A 57 -3.15 -2.96 3.13
C LEU A 57 -4.53 -3.48 3.54
N ILE A 58 -5.60 -2.76 3.20
CA ILE A 58 -6.97 -3.12 3.58
C ILE A 58 -7.45 -4.34 2.79
N GLY A 59 -7.10 -4.42 1.50
CA GLY A 59 -7.49 -5.56 0.66
C GLY A 59 -6.77 -6.86 1.01
N SER A 60 -5.57 -6.77 1.59
CA SER A 60 -4.70 -7.92 1.82
C SER A 60 -4.77 -8.48 3.25
N THR A 61 -5.34 -7.74 4.21
CA THR A 61 -5.36 -8.15 5.62
C THR A 61 -6.75 -8.11 6.23
N SER A 62 -6.93 -8.87 7.30
CA SER A 62 -8.10 -8.74 8.17
C SER A 62 -8.11 -7.36 8.84
N HIS A 63 -9.30 -6.84 9.09
CA HIS A 63 -9.43 -5.52 9.72
C HIS A 63 -9.19 -5.55 11.22
N ILE A 64 -9.52 -6.67 11.89
CA ILE A 64 -9.31 -6.91 13.31
C ILE A 64 -8.86 -8.36 13.50
N SER A 65 -7.89 -8.56 14.38
CA SER A 65 -7.41 -9.87 14.83
C SER A 65 -7.61 -10.02 16.32
N LEU A 66 -8.25 -11.11 16.74
CA LEU A 66 -8.44 -11.50 18.14
C LEU A 66 -7.46 -12.60 18.50
N LEU A 67 -6.66 -12.36 19.53
CA LEU A 67 -5.64 -13.28 20.02
C LEU A 67 -5.83 -13.53 21.52
N ARG A 68 -5.17 -14.57 22.05
CA ARG A 68 -5.06 -14.74 23.49
C ARG A 68 -3.86 -13.99 24.04
N ILE A 69 -4.06 -13.33 25.18
CA ILE A 69 -2.99 -12.58 25.89
C ILE A 69 -1.84 -13.52 26.30
N ALA A 70 -2.16 -14.78 26.62
CA ALA A 70 -1.18 -15.79 27.04
C ALA A 70 -0.39 -16.41 25.87
N ASP A 71 -0.76 -16.09 24.62
CA ASP A 71 -0.15 -16.61 23.38
C ASP A 71 -0.09 -18.17 23.32
N ASP A 72 -1.05 -18.82 24.00
CA ASP A 72 -1.16 -20.28 24.10
C ASP A 72 -2.17 -20.89 23.10
N GLY A 73 -2.62 -20.08 22.16
CA GLY A 73 -3.63 -20.45 21.18
C GLY A 73 -5.06 -20.46 21.73
N ILE A 74 -6.03 -20.49 20.84
CA ILE A 74 -7.46 -20.48 21.14
C ILE A 74 -8.00 -21.92 21.02
N LYS A 75 -8.45 -22.47 22.15
CA LYS A 75 -9.17 -23.77 22.23
C LYS A 75 -10.66 -23.54 22.01
N ASP A 76 -11.35 -24.58 21.59
CA ASP A 76 -12.81 -24.58 21.42
C ASP A 76 -13.29 -23.34 20.65
N TRP A 77 -12.54 -22.97 19.61
CA TRP A 77 -12.76 -21.75 18.81
C TRP A 77 -14.08 -21.70 18.03
N PRO A 78 -14.71 -22.81 17.57
CA PRO A 78 -15.91 -22.74 16.75
C PRO A 78 -17.10 -22.02 17.43
N PRO A 79 -17.48 -22.32 18.70
CA PRO A 79 -18.55 -21.59 19.37
C PRO A 79 -18.18 -20.12 19.66
N LEU A 80 -16.90 -19.82 19.89
CA LEU A 80 -16.43 -18.45 20.06
C LEU A 80 -16.55 -17.66 18.73
N LEU A 81 -16.10 -18.26 17.63
CA LEU A 81 -16.20 -17.69 16.28
C LEU A 81 -17.66 -17.39 15.93
N GLU A 82 -18.58 -18.35 16.13
CA GLU A 82 -20.00 -18.17 15.86
C GLU A 82 -20.63 -17.04 16.69
N ARG A 83 -20.28 -16.91 17.95
CA ARG A 83 -20.76 -15.86 18.84
C ARG A 83 -20.24 -14.47 18.41
N LEU A 84 -18.97 -14.38 18.03
CA LEU A 84 -18.34 -13.11 17.66
C LEU A 84 -18.69 -12.67 16.24
N SER A 85 -18.92 -13.61 15.32
CA SER A 85 -19.36 -13.29 13.95
C SER A 85 -20.75 -12.62 13.88
N LYS A 86 -21.58 -12.79 14.94
CA LYS A 86 -22.91 -12.17 15.05
C LYS A 86 -22.88 -10.77 15.66
N GLN A 87 -21.71 -10.24 16.02
CA GLN A 87 -21.60 -8.89 16.59
C GLN A 87 -21.91 -7.80 15.54
N PRO A 88 -22.46 -6.66 15.99
CA PRO A 88 -22.71 -5.53 15.09
C PRO A 88 -21.43 -5.11 14.34
N HIS A 89 -21.58 -4.72 13.08
CA HIS A 89 -20.50 -4.28 12.20
C HIS A 89 -19.49 -5.37 11.78
N VAL A 90 -19.64 -6.62 12.21
CA VAL A 90 -18.86 -7.75 11.71
C VAL A 90 -19.49 -8.30 10.45
N VAL A 91 -18.73 -8.31 9.35
CA VAL A 91 -19.17 -8.81 8.02
C VAL A 91 -18.79 -10.27 7.86
N ALA A 92 -17.59 -10.64 8.29
CA ALA A 92 -17.06 -12.00 8.20
C ALA A 92 -16.06 -12.25 9.34
N ALA A 93 -15.91 -13.53 9.70
CA ALA A 93 -14.93 -14.00 10.66
C ALA A 93 -14.32 -15.31 10.16
N ALA A 94 -13.01 -15.50 10.36
CA ALA A 94 -12.30 -16.73 10.00
C ALA A 94 -11.26 -17.12 11.05
N PRO A 95 -11.07 -18.42 11.29
CA PRO A 95 -9.99 -18.91 12.13
C PRO A 95 -8.70 -18.97 11.32
N ALA A 96 -7.56 -18.61 11.92
CA ALA A 96 -6.27 -18.72 11.28
C ALA A 96 -5.15 -19.10 12.27
N ILE A 97 -4.05 -19.60 11.70
CA ILE A 97 -2.79 -19.79 12.39
C ILE A 97 -1.76 -18.94 11.67
N PHE A 98 -1.05 -18.09 12.40
CA PHE A 98 0.10 -17.35 11.93
C PHE A 98 1.33 -17.82 12.68
N GLU A 99 2.31 -18.35 11.94
CA GLU A 99 3.58 -18.79 12.52
C GLU A 99 4.74 -18.45 11.60
N GLN A 100 5.86 -18.07 12.20
CA GLN A 100 7.09 -17.86 11.47
C GLN A 100 7.74 -19.21 11.15
N VAL A 101 8.10 -19.38 9.87
CA VAL A 101 8.72 -20.60 9.36
C VAL A 101 9.91 -20.28 8.47
N LEU A 102 10.74 -21.28 8.25
CA LEU A 102 11.75 -21.26 7.20
C LEU A 102 11.28 -22.14 6.05
N ILE A 103 11.10 -21.54 4.87
CA ILE A 103 10.77 -22.27 3.65
C ILE A 103 12.04 -22.44 2.83
N SER A 104 12.36 -23.68 2.46
CA SER A 104 13.58 -23.98 1.72
C SER A 104 13.34 -24.88 0.51
N ARG A 105 14.16 -24.68 -0.54
CA ARG A 105 14.21 -25.53 -1.73
C ARG A 105 15.65 -25.68 -2.17
N GLY A 106 16.22 -26.88 -2.00
CA GLY A 106 17.64 -27.11 -2.20
C GLY A 106 18.49 -26.19 -1.31
N PRO A 107 19.46 -25.45 -1.87
CA PRO A 107 20.35 -24.58 -1.12
C PRO A 107 19.72 -23.20 -0.76
N ARG A 108 18.54 -22.91 -1.29
CA ARG A 108 17.86 -21.62 -1.06
C ARG A 108 16.88 -21.74 0.08
N ALA A 109 16.86 -20.74 0.96
CA ALA A 109 15.94 -20.68 2.09
C ALA A 109 15.50 -19.22 2.35
N ARG A 110 14.26 -19.06 2.79
CA ARG A 110 13.67 -17.76 3.15
C ARG A 110 12.82 -17.91 4.41
N GLY A 111 12.93 -16.94 5.31
CA GLY A 111 11.99 -16.78 6.41
C GLY A 111 10.63 -16.33 5.86
N ALA A 112 9.57 -16.91 6.37
CA ALA A 112 8.21 -16.62 5.94
C ALA A 112 7.23 -16.66 7.11
N VAL A 113 6.10 -15.97 6.97
CA VAL A 113 4.91 -16.15 7.79
C VAL A 113 4.01 -17.15 7.07
N LEU A 114 3.81 -18.30 7.68
CA LEU A 114 2.87 -19.30 7.20
C LEU A 114 1.49 -19.04 7.81
N LYS A 115 0.52 -18.75 6.96
CA LYS A 115 -0.88 -18.63 7.33
C LYS A 115 -1.59 -19.94 7.04
N GLY A 116 -2.02 -20.62 8.11
CA GLY A 116 -2.96 -21.73 8.03
C GLY A 116 -4.38 -21.21 8.08
N MET A 117 -5.21 -21.52 7.07
CA MET A 117 -6.55 -20.95 6.92
C MET A 117 -7.56 -21.94 6.37
N ILE A 118 -8.84 -21.62 6.53
CA ILE A 118 -9.95 -22.27 5.83
C ILE A 118 -10.27 -21.43 4.58
N PRO A 119 -10.00 -21.92 3.35
CA PRO A 119 -10.12 -21.13 2.13
C PRO A 119 -11.49 -20.50 1.92
N ALA A 120 -12.57 -21.25 2.24
CA ALA A 120 -13.96 -20.77 2.11
C ALA A 120 -14.26 -19.55 2.99
N ASP A 121 -13.67 -19.47 4.17
CA ASP A 121 -13.87 -18.34 5.09
C ASP A 121 -12.90 -17.20 4.77
N GLU A 122 -11.69 -17.51 4.34
CA GLU A 122 -10.71 -16.51 3.91
C GLU A 122 -11.20 -15.66 2.74
N ARG A 123 -11.89 -16.26 1.77
CA ARG A 123 -12.51 -15.53 0.64
C ARG A 123 -13.54 -14.48 1.07
N LYS A 124 -14.09 -14.60 2.29
CA LYS A 124 -15.02 -13.62 2.85
C LYS A 124 -14.29 -12.46 3.55
N ILE A 125 -13.08 -12.73 4.07
CA ILE A 125 -12.28 -11.76 4.82
C ILE A 125 -11.45 -10.86 3.91
N GLY A 126 -10.69 -11.46 2.98
CA GLY A 126 -9.75 -10.75 2.14
C GLY A 126 -9.79 -11.15 0.68
N ASP A 127 -9.10 -10.39 -0.14
CA ASP A 127 -8.97 -10.62 -1.58
C ASP A 127 -7.69 -11.37 -1.95
N LEU A 128 -6.89 -11.82 -0.97
CA LEU A 128 -5.59 -12.46 -1.21
C LEU A 128 -5.69 -13.67 -2.13
N LEU A 129 -6.70 -14.54 -1.94
CA LEU A 129 -6.90 -15.70 -2.81
C LEU A 129 -7.31 -15.33 -4.24
N ASN A 130 -7.81 -14.12 -4.47
CA ASN A 130 -8.14 -13.60 -5.80
C ASN A 130 -6.89 -13.06 -6.53
N THR A 131 -5.77 -12.87 -5.83
CA THR A 131 -4.51 -12.37 -6.41
C THR A 131 -3.59 -13.47 -6.93
N ILE A 132 -4.03 -14.73 -6.93
CA ILE A 132 -3.27 -15.86 -7.47
C ILE A 132 -3.13 -15.70 -8.99
N LYS A 133 -1.89 -15.67 -9.46
CA LYS A 133 -1.55 -15.50 -10.88
C LYS A 133 -1.25 -16.82 -11.56
N GLU A 134 -0.68 -17.77 -10.83
CA GLU A 134 -0.34 -19.10 -11.34
C GLU A 134 -0.91 -20.16 -10.40
N GLY A 135 -1.49 -21.22 -10.94
CA GLY A 135 -2.15 -22.28 -10.16
C GLY A 135 -3.57 -21.92 -9.75
N SER A 136 -4.10 -22.53 -8.68
CA SER A 136 -5.45 -22.32 -8.18
C SER A 136 -5.54 -22.38 -6.65
N ALA A 137 -6.39 -21.51 -6.08
CA ALA A 137 -6.79 -21.57 -4.67
C ALA A 137 -7.63 -22.83 -4.38
N ASP A 138 -8.36 -23.36 -5.37
CA ASP A 138 -9.24 -24.51 -5.18
C ASP A 138 -8.45 -25.76 -4.80
N ALA A 139 -7.18 -25.85 -5.22
CA ALA A 139 -6.27 -26.91 -4.77
C ALA A 139 -6.01 -26.92 -3.25
N LEU A 140 -6.29 -25.80 -2.54
CA LEU A 140 -6.33 -25.80 -1.07
C LEU A 140 -7.61 -26.46 -0.54
N GLU A 141 -8.70 -26.53 -1.30
CA GLU A 141 -9.99 -27.11 -0.86
C GLU A 141 -10.08 -28.60 -1.15
N GLU A 142 -9.34 -29.13 -2.12
CA GLU A 142 -9.35 -30.54 -2.46
C GLU A 142 -8.93 -31.40 -1.27
N THR A 143 -9.92 -32.02 -0.64
CA THR A 143 -9.76 -32.94 0.47
C THR A 143 -9.34 -34.30 -0.04
N GLN A 144 -8.04 -34.53 -0.20
CA GLN A 144 -7.56 -35.91 -0.01
C GLN A 144 -7.17 -36.03 1.46
N ALA A 145 -8.11 -36.53 2.26
CA ALA A 145 -7.80 -36.99 3.60
C ALA A 145 -6.75 -38.12 3.48
N PRO A 146 -5.56 -37.99 4.03
CA PRO A 146 -4.79 -39.15 4.39
C PRO A 146 -5.24 -39.56 5.78
N GLU A 147 -6.19 -40.49 5.84
CA GLU A 147 -6.21 -41.38 6.98
C GLU A 147 -4.82 -42.04 7.11
N ASN A 148 -4.23 -41.87 8.26
CA ASN A 148 -3.02 -42.56 8.71
C ASN A 148 -1.66 -41.96 8.30
N ASN A 149 -1.24 -40.91 8.97
CA ASN A 149 0.18 -40.68 9.20
C ASN A 149 0.54 -41.06 10.64
N GLN A 150 0.86 -42.34 10.83
CA GLN A 150 1.70 -42.76 11.95
C GLN A 150 3.00 -41.96 11.87
N VAL A 151 3.22 -41.12 12.88
CA VAL A 151 4.50 -40.49 13.16
C VAL A 151 5.52 -41.63 13.35
N GLY A 152 6.25 -41.91 12.28
CA GLY A 152 7.38 -42.83 12.33
C GLY A 152 8.55 -42.18 13.04
N THR A 153 8.59 -42.26 14.35
CA THR A 153 9.82 -42.20 15.13
C THR A 153 10.67 -43.42 14.79
N THR A 154 11.53 -43.30 13.80
CA THR A 154 12.65 -44.26 13.68
C THR A 154 13.89 -43.51 13.29
N ALA A 155 14.68 -43.15 14.31
CA ALA A 155 16.11 -43.17 14.16
C ALA A 155 16.51 -44.62 13.94
N SER A 156 16.75 -45.06 12.72
CA SER A 156 17.54 -46.23 12.38
C SER A 156 18.40 -45.87 11.18
N ALA A 157 19.67 -45.73 11.52
CA ALA A 157 20.73 -45.59 10.56
C ALA A 157 20.93 -46.92 9.81
N ALA A 158 21.32 -46.77 8.55
CA ALA A 158 22.08 -47.69 7.70
C ALA A 158 21.55 -49.13 7.59
N GLN A 159 21.03 -49.39 6.43
CA GLN A 159 21.30 -50.54 5.55
C GLN A 159 20.09 -50.77 4.67
N ASP A 160 20.22 -50.35 3.45
CA ASP A 160 20.01 -51.11 2.22
C ASP A 160 20.02 -50.13 1.02
N ALA A 161 21.15 -50.13 0.32
CA ALA A 161 21.20 -49.59 -1.03
C ALA A 161 20.41 -50.52 -1.96
N PRO A 162 19.35 -50.09 -2.64
CA PRO A 162 18.74 -50.87 -3.70
C PRO A 162 19.67 -50.83 -4.90
N THR A 163 20.12 -51.99 -5.31
CA THR A 163 20.75 -52.34 -6.58
C THR A 163 20.01 -51.66 -7.75
N ALA A 164 20.81 -51.06 -8.65
CA ALA A 164 20.36 -50.55 -9.91
C ALA A 164 19.76 -51.66 -10.78
N GLY A 165 18.42 -51.63 -10.99
CA GLY A 165 17.75 -52.53 -11.90
C GLY A 165 16.30 -52.79 -11.53
N ASP A 166 15.44 -51.81 -11.75
CA ASP A 166 14.05 -51.95 -12.18
C ASP A 166 13.41 -50.57 -12.33
N ALA A 167 13.61 -49.94 -13.47
CA ALA A 167 12.83 -48.78 -13.89
C ALA A 167 11.49 -49.26 -14.44
N SER A 168 10.60 -49.75 -13.58
CA SER A 168 9.22 -50.02 -13.98
C SER A 168 8.44 -48.69 -14.03
N PRO A 169 7.46 -48.55 -14.97
CA PRO A 169 6.58 -47.36 -15.03
C PRO A 169 5.89 -47.05 -13.72
N ASP A 170 5.68 -48.02 -12.87
CA ASP A 170 5.11 -47.87 -11.52
C ASP A 170 5.93 -46.99 -10.54
N SER A 171 7.22 -46.87 -10.74
CA SER A 171 8.05 -46.03 -9.86
C SER A 171 7.77 -44.53 -10.02
N LEU A 172 7.55 -44.05 -11.23
CA LEU A 172 7.22 -42.65 -11.49
C LEU A 172 5.79 -42.32 -11.06
N ALA A 173 4.83 -43.24 -11.29
CA ALA A 173 3.47 -43.10 -10.80
C ALA A 173 3.42 -43.00 -9.25
N GLY A 174 4.21 -43.83 -8.57
CA GLY A 174 4.35 -43.78 -7.10
C GLY A 174 4.98 -42.49 -6.59
N VAL A 175 5.92 -41.89 -7.32
CA VAL A 175 6.48 -40.59 -6.98
C VAL A 175 5.44 -39.48 -7.17
N HIS A 176 4.73 -39.47 -8.29
CA HIS A 176 3.65 -38.50 -8.53
C HIS A 176 2.53 -38.60 -7.50
N ALA A 177 2.12 -39.82 -7.12
CA ALA A 177 1.11 -40.03 -6.09
C ALA A 177 1.57 -39.48 -4.71
N ARG A 178 2.84 -39.73 -4.33
CA ARG A 178 3.42 -39.16 -3.09
C ARG A 178 3.48 -37.64 -3.11
N VAL A 179 3.87 -37.02 -4.22
CA VAL A 179 3.88 -35.56 -4.35
C VAL A 179 2.45 -35.01 -4.32
N ALA A 180 1.49 -35.68 -4.94
CA ALA A 180 0.09 -35.28 -4.90
C ALA A 180 -0.52 -35.35 -3.49
N ALA A 181 -0.07 -36.30 -2.67
CA ALA A 181 -0.51 -36.45 -1.28
C ALA A 181 0.12 -35.43 -0.29
N MET A 182 1.13 -34.68 -0.72
CA MET A 182 1.74 -33.64 0.13
C MET A 182 0.75 -32.50 0.36
N PRO A 183 0.76 -31.88 1.57
CA PRO A 183 -0.09 -30.73 1.85
C PRO A 183 0.21 -29.60 0.87
N PRO A 184 -0.84 -28.92 0.37
CA PRO A 184 -0.68 -27.83 -0.57
C PRO A 184 -0.20 -26.55 0.11
N ILE A 185 0.63 -25.77 -0.59
CA ILE A 185 1.07 -24.44 -0.18
C ILE A 185 0.99 -23.47 -1.36
N ILE A 186 0.60 -22.24 -1.07
CA ILE A 186 0.65 -21.11 -1.99
C ILE A 186 1.76 -20.17 -1.53
N LEU A 187 2.63 -19.75 -2.43
CA LEU A 187 3.75 -18.86 -2.16
C LEU A 187 3.52 -17.49 -2.79
N GLY A 188 4.06 -16.45 -2.17
CA GLY A 188 4.14 -15.15 -2.84
C GLY A 188 5.14 -15.19 -3.99
N LYS A 189 4.92 -14.35 -5.00
CA LYS A 189 5.71 -14.33 -6.24
C LYS A 189 7.20 -14.12 -5.97
N ASP A 190 7.55 -13.09 -5.21
CA ASP A 190 8.95 -12.77 -4.93
C ASP A 190 9.64 -13.86 -4.10
N MET A 191 8.89 -14.52 -3.21
CA MET A 191 9.39 -15.70 -2.49
C MET A 191 9.61 -16.87 -3.43
N ALA A 192 8.68 -17.17 -4.33
CA ALA A 192 8.79 -18.25 -5.31
C ALA A 192 9.97 -18.03 -6.24
N ASP A 193 10.17 -16.81 -6.74
CA ASP A 193 11.31 -16.42 -7.58
C ASP A 193 12.65 -16.60 -6.83
N ASN A 194 12.73 -16.15 -5.59
CA ASN A 194 13.93 -16.31 -4.75
C ASN A 194 14.28 -17.77 -4.49
N LEU A 195 13.27 -18.62 -4.25
CA LEU A 195 13.45 -20.07 -4.03
C LEU A 195 13.64 -20.84 -5.33
N GLY A 196 13.35 -20.21 -6.49
CA GLY A 196 13.27 -20.87 -7.78
C GLY A 196 12.15 -21.90 -7.82
N ALA A 197 11.05 -21.66 -7.08
CA ALA A 197 9.89 -22.55 -6.99
C ALA A 197 8.85 -22.18 -8.06
N THR A 198 8.23 -23.18 -8.66
CA THR A 198 7.12 -23.06 -9.60
C THR A 198 5.96 -23.92 -9.13
N VAL A 199 4.79 -23.74 -9.69
CA VAL A 199 3.64 -24.61 -9.41
C VAL A 199 4.03 -26.07 -9.66
N GLY A 200 3.72 -26.97 -8.72
CA GLY A 200 4.14 -28.35 -8.72
C GLY A 200 5.46 -28.64 -8.00
N SER A 201 6.28 -27.63 -7.69
CA SER A 201 7.52 -27.81 -6.93
C SER A 201 7.24 -28.27 -5.50
N VAL A 202 8.18 -29.02 -4.92
CA VAL A 202 8.17 -29.39 -3.50
C VAL A 202 9.10 -28.47 -2.74
N VAL A 203 8.59 -27.90 -1.64
CA VAL A 203 9.33 -27.06 -0.69
C VAL A 203 9.31 -27.70 0.69
N LEU A 204 10.37 -27.47 1.46
CA LEU A 204 10.47 -27.90 2.85
C LEU A 204 10.13 -26.70 3.74
N VAL A 205 9.13 -26.86 4.60
CA VAL A 205 8.74 -25.88 5.60
C VAL A 205 9.21 -26.35 6.96
N THR A 206 10.03 -25.54 7.62
CA THR A 206 10.62 -25.84 8.93
C THR A 206 10.10 -24.86 9.96
N SER A 207 9.51 -25.38 11.04
CA SER A 207 9.11 -24.60 12.20
C SER A 207 10.31 -24.40 13.14
N PRO A 208 10.58 -23.16 13.57
CA PRO A 208 11.60 -22.91 14.59
C PRO A 208 11.16 -23.41 15.97
N GLN A 209 9.87 -23.52 16.21
CA GLN A 209 9.30 -24.12 17.41
C GLN A 209 9.40 -25.64 17.28
N GLY A 210 10.52 -26.18 17.76
CA GLY A 210 10.79 -27.62 17.72
C GLY A 210 9.99 -28.41 18.73
N GLU A 211 9.99 -29.71 18.55
CA GLU A 211 9.46 -30.64 19.54
C GLU A 211 10.53 -30.92 20.61
N LEU A 212 10.15 -30.86 21.90
CA LEU A 212 11.06 -31.14 22.98
C LEU A 212 11.24 -32.67 23.06
N THR A 213 12.41 -33.15 22.65
CA THR A 213 12.80 -34.56 22.75
C THR A 213 13.72 -34.77 23.94
N PRO A 214 13.92 -36.00 24.42
CA PRO A 214 14.89 -36.30 25.47
C PRO A 214 16.32 -35.86 25.15
N PHE A 215 16.63 -35.61 23.88
CA PHE A 215 17.94 -35.17 23.39
C PHE A 215 18.03 -33.65 23.11
N GLY A 216 16.95 -32.89 23.40
CA GLY A 216 16.86 -31.46 23.17
C GLY A 216 15.75 -31.08 22.20
N MET A 217 15.69 -29.79 21.83
CA MET A 217 14.70 -29.28 20.91
C MET A 217 15.07 -29.61 19.47
N VAL A 218 14.23 -30.37 18.76
CA VAL A 218 14.42 -30.76 17.37
C VAL A 218 13.44 -29.99 16.49
N PRO A 219 13.91 -29.25 15.49
CA PRO A 219 13.02 -28.53 14.57
C PRO A 219 12.06 -29.46 13.86
N LYS A 220 10.79 -29.09 13.80
CA LYS A 220 9.77 -29.82 13.07
C LYS A 220 9.73 -29.35 11.63
N TYR A 221 9.67 -30.26 10.67
CA TYR A 221 9.61 -29.92 9.27
C TYR A 221 8.62 -30.79 8.51
N SER A 222 8.04 -30.25 7.45
CA SER A 222 7.17 -30.97 6.55
C SER A 222 7.37 -30.53 5.12
N ARG A 223 7.13 -31.44 4.18
CA ARG A 223 7.20 -31.15 2.75
C ARG A 223 5.84 -30.71 2.26
N PHE A 224 5.83 -29.64 1.48
CA PHE A 224 4.63 -29.07 0.90
C PHE A 224 4.76 -29.03 -0.62
N ARG A 225 3.65 -29.22 -1.33
CA ARG A 225 3.58 -29.04 -2.78
C ARG A 225 3.05 -27.65 -3.09
N VAL A 226 3.77 -26.90 -3.89
CA VAL A 226 3.35 -25.57 -4.37
C VAL A 226 2.19 -25.75 -5.36
N VAL A 227 1.01 -25.23 -5.02
CA VAL A 227 -0.20 -25.32 -5.83
C VAL A 227 -0.61 -24.00 -6.47
N GLY A 228 -0.04 -22.90 -6.01
CA GLY A 228 -0.28 -21.59 -6.57
C GLY A 228 0.80 -20.58 -6.18
N ILE A 229 0.86 -19.51 -6.96
CA ILE A 229 1.71 -18.34 -6.71
C ILE A 229 0.82 -17.12 -6.76
N PHE A 230 0.77 -16.35 -5.67
CA PHE A 230 0.01 -15.12 -5.60
C PHE A 230 0.91 -13.89 -5.82
N SER A 231 0.32 -12.81 -6.31
CA SER A 231 0.97 -11.50 -6.42
C SER A 231 -0.01 -10.43 -5.99
N SER A 232 0.16 -9.96 -4.77
CA SER A 232 -0.66 -8.88 -4.18
C SER A 232 -0.27 -7.51 -4.71
N GLY A 233 0.93 -7.39 -5.31
CA GLY A 233 1.55 -6.14 -5.69
C GLY A 233 2.12 -5.36 -4.50
N PHE A 234 2.20 -5.99 -3.32
CA PHE A 234 2.87 -5.47 -2.14
C PHE A 234 4.04 -6.39 -1.79
N TYR A 235 5.26 -5.89 -1.99
CA TYR A 235 6.49 -6.69 -1.90
C TYR A 235 6.63 -7.44 -0.57
N ASP A 236 6.27 -6.79 0.56
CA ASP A 236 6.40 -7.40 1.88
C ASP A 236 5.54 -8.67 2.00
N TYR A 237 4.36 -8.69 1.39
CA TYR A 237 3.51 -9.89 1.34
C TYR A 237 4.05 -10.90 0.33
N ASP A 238 4.39 -10.46 -0.87
CA ASP A 238 4.83 -11.33 -1.97
C ASP A 238 6.19 -11.99 -1.67
N SER A 239 7.01 -11.38 -0.79
CA SER A 239 8.34 -11.91 -0.42
C SER A 239 8.35 -12.73 0.87
N SER A 240 7.35 -12.59 1.76
CA SER A 240 7.43 -13.15 3.12
C SER A 240 6.21 -13.96 3.56
N TRP A 241 5.14 -14.05 2.75
CA TRP A 241 3.94 -14.81 3.12
C TRP A 241 3.74 -16.08 2.32
N ALA A 242 3.24 -17.11 2.99
CA ALA A 242 2.82 -18.37 2.40
C ALA A 242 1.50 -18.83 3.01
N PHE A 243 0.65 -19.48 2.22
CA PHE A 243 -0.68 -19.91 2.65
C PHE A 243 -0.83 -21.42 2.53
N THR A 244 -1.45 -22.01 3.54
CA THR A 244 -1.78 -23.45 3.53
C THR A 244 -3.12 -23.70 4.21
N ARG A 245 -3.60 -24.93 4.18
CA ARG A 245 -4.80 -25.33 4.93
C ARG A 245 -4.57 -25.23 6.42
N LEU A 246 -5.61 -24.88 7.18
CA LEU A 246 -5.57 -24.84 8.64
C LEU A 246 -5.09 -26.17 9.23
N SER A 247 -5.63 -27.30 8.75
CA SER A 247 -5.25 -28.65 9.22
C SER A 247 -3.78 -28.99 8.94
N ALA A 248 -3.23 -28.55 7.81
CA ALA A 248 -1.82 -28.77 7.50
C ALA A 248 -0.90 -27.95 8.42
N ALA A 249 -1.27 -26.70 8.73
CA ALA A 249 -0.56 -25.88 9.69
C ALA A 249 -0.64 -26.48 11.11
N GLN A 250 -1.83 -26.89 11.57
CA GLN A 250 -2.02 -27.56 12.85
C GLN A 250 -1.14 -28.80 12.97
N SER A 251 -1.06 -29.62 11.93
CA SER A 251 -0.20 -30.82 11.90
C SER A 251 1.28 -30.46 11.96
N LEU A 252 1.73 -29.43 11.19
CA LEU A 252 3.12 -28.98 11.17
C LEU A 252 3.56 -28.49 12.57
N PHE A 253 2.74 -27.69 13.22
CA PHE A 253 3.08 -27.10 14.51
C PHE A 253 2.70 -27.99 15.72
N GLY A 254 1.95 -29.07 15.50
CA GLY A 254 1.50 -29.98 16.58
C GLY A 254 0.46 -29.34 17.50
N LEU A 255 -0.33 -28.46 17.00
CA LEU A 255 -1.30 -27.65 17.77
C LEU A 255 -2.62 -28.40 18.08
N GLY A 256 -2.82 -29.61 17.50
CA GLY A 256 -4.12 -30.29 17.61
C GLY A 256 -5.23 -29.46 16.98
N ASP A 257 -6.26 -29.08 17.76
CA ASP A 257 -7.39 -28.23 17.28
C ASP A 257 -7.26 -26.76 17.72
N LEU A 258 -6.06 -26.31 18.03
CA LEU A 258 -5.80 -24.91 18.39
C LEU A 258 -5.68 -24.04 17.13
N ILE A 259 -6.09 -22.77 17.29
CA ILE A 259 -5.80 -21.70 16.35
C ILE A 259 -5.05 -20.58 17.08
N SER A 260 -4.26 -19.77 16.35
CA SER A 260 -3.56 -18.64 16.96
C SER A 260 -4.41 -17.37 16.99
N VAL A 261 -5.31 -17.20 16.02
CA VAL A 261 -6.05 -15.95 15.82
C VAL A 261 -7.44 -16.19 15.23
N ILE A 262 -8.39 -15.34 15.57
CA ILE A 262 -9.63 -15.17 14.81
C ILE A 262 -9.58 -13.81 14.10
N GLU A 263 -9.72 -13.84 12.80
CA GLU A 263 -9.71 -12.66 11.95
C GLU A 263 -11.13 -12.17 11.67
N PHE A 264 -11.32 -10.85 11.61
CA PHE A 264 -12.61 -10.24 11.34
C PHE A 264 -12.51 -9.20 10.24
N LYS A 265 -13.52 -9.19 9.36
CA LYS A 265 -13.82 -8.12 8.42
C LYS A 265 -14.97 -7.29 8.97
N VAL A 266 -14.82 -5.97 8.99
CA VAL A 266 -15.84 -5.03 9.42
C VAL A 266 -16.37 -4.23 8.23
N ASP A 267 -17.60 -3.71 8.34
CA ASP A 267 -18.27 -2.90 7.32
C ASP A 267 -17.61 -1.52 7.13
N ASP A 268 -17.11 -0.93 8.22
CA ASP A 268 -16.41 0.35 8.22
C ASP A 268 -15.03 0.21 8.88
N ILE A 269 -14.00 0.24 8.06
CA ILE A 269 -12.59 0.10 8.49
C ILE A 269 -12.15 1.18 9.48
N TYR A 270 -12.74 2.39 9.40
CA TYR A 270 -12.41 3.49 10.30
C TYR A 270 -13.03 3.33 11.70
N LYS A 271 -14.03 2.45 11.83
CA LYS A 271 -14.61 2.06 13.12
C LYS A 271 -13.95 0.82 13.72
N ALA A 272 -12.90 0.29 13.10
CA ALA A 272 -12.22 -0.92 13.57
C ALA A 272 -11.80 -0.84 15.05
N ASP A 273 -11.33 0.31 15.54
CA ASP A 273 -11.00 0.51 16.96
C ASP A 273 -12.21 0.35 17.88
N GLN A 274 -13.38 0.86 17.50
CA GLN A 274 -14.60 0.72 18.30
C GLN A 274 -15.10 -0.73 18.30
N VAL A 275 -15.14 -1.37 17.13
CA VAL A 275 -15.56 -2.77 16.98
C VAL A 275 -14.58 -3.72 17.67
N SER A 276 -13.29 -3.42 17.62
CA SER A 276 -12.21 -4.13 18.30
C SER A 276 -12.50 -4.26 19.81
N ARG A 277 -12.79 -3.15 20.49
CA ARG A 277 -13.14 -3.13 21.91
C ARG A 277 -14.45 -3.87 22.23
N GLN A 278 -15.41 -3.82 21.32
CA GLN A 278 -16.66 -4.58 21.47
C GLN A 278 -16.39 -6.10 21.38
N LEU A 279 -15.59 -6.52 20.40
CA LEU A 279 -15.20 -7.91 20.24
C LEU A 279 -14.39 -8.42 21.45
N GLU A 280 -13.47 -7.62 21.97
CA GLU A 280 -12.70 -7.97 23.17
C GLU A 280 -13.60 -8.16 24.39
N THR A 281 -14.54 -7.24 24.59
CA THR A 281 -15.53 -7.35 25.67
C THR A 281 -16.42 -8.58 25.51
N ALA A 282 -16.86 -8.88 24.28
CA ALA A 282 -17.69 -10.04 23.96
C ALA A 282 -16.91 -11.38 24.06
N ALA A 283 -15.62 -11.38 23.73
CA ALA A 283 -14.74 -12.55 23.87
C ALA A 283 -14.51 -12.91 25.32
N GLY A 284 -14.42 -11.91 26.20
CA GLY A 284 -14.21 -12.10 27.63
C GLY A 284 -12.75 -11.99 28.07
N LYS A 285 -12.48 -12.30 29.33
CA LYS A 285 -11.13 -12.17 29.92
C LYS A 285 -10.13 -13.11 29.27
N GLY A 286 -8.92 -12.61 29.03
CA GLY A 286 -7.80 -13.40 28.47
C GLY A 286 -7.67 -13.28 26.95
N PHE A 287 -8.52 -12.50 26.31
CA PHE A 287 -8.40 -12.14 24.89
C PHE A 287 -7.97 -10.68 24.74
N MET A 288 -7.29 -10.42 23.66
CA MET A 288 -6.94 -9.08 23.20
C MET A 288 -7.26 -8.97 21.72
N THR A 289 -7.60 -7.78 21.31
CA THR A 289 -7.77 -7.49 19.88
C THR A 289 -6.69 -6.53 19.42
N THR A 290 -6.27 -6.69 18.18
CA THR A 290 -5.44 -5.71 17.48
C THR A 290 -6.10 -5.41 16.15
N ASN A 291 -6.08 -4.14 15.74
CA ASN A 291 -6.69 -3.71 14.50
C ASN A 291 -5.62 -3.35 13.46
N TRP A 292 -6.03 -3.23 12.20
CA TRP A 292 -5.14 -2.95 11.08
C TRP A 292 -4.31 -1.65 11.24
N MET A 293 -4.85 -0.64 11.96
CA MET A 293 -4.14 0.62 12.24
C MET A 293 -3.03 0.41 13.28
N GLU A 294 -3.27 -0.39 14.30
CA GLU A 294 -2.29 -0.74 15.34
C GLU A 294 -1.17 -1.62 14.76
N GLN A 295 -1.52 -2.62 13.96
CA GLN A 295 -0.53 -3.47 13.29
C GLN A 295 0.39 -2.67 12.36
N ASN A 296 -0.12 -1.60 11.74
CA ASN A 296 0.63 -0.75 10.83
C ASN A 296 0.99 0.61 11.45
N GLN A 297 1.13 0.69 12.76
CA GLN A 297 1.37 1.94 13.48
C GLN A 297 2.61 2.69 12.97
N ALA A 298 3.68 1.99 12.65
CA ALA A 298 4.90 2.59 12.09
C ALA A 298 4.63 3.32 10.77
N LEU A 299 3.83 2.71 9.88
CA LEU A 299 3.41 3.31 8.62
C LEU A 299 2.55 4.57 8.85
N PHE A 300 1.60 4.51 9.79
CA PHE A 300 0.78 5.69 10.12
C PHE A 300 1.59 6.83 10.72
N HIS A 301 2.61 6.53 11.51
CA HIS A 301 3.55 7.54 12.00
C HIS A 301 4.34 8.16 10.85
N ALA A 302 4.84 7.35 9.92
CA ALA A 302 5.54 7.83 8.73
C ALA A 302 4.63 8.73 7.86
N LEU A 303 3.39 8.32 7.59
CA LEU A 303 2.41 9.10 6.84
C LEU A 303 2.03 10.42 7.53
N ARG A 304 2.03 10.46 8.87
CA ARG A 304 1.80 11.70 9.64
C ARG A 304 2.98 12.66 9.50
N LEU A 305 4.21 12.14 9.61
CA LEU A 305 5.42 12.93 9.42
C LEU A 305 5.51 13.47 7.98
N GLU A 306 5.21 12.64 7.00
CA GLU A 306 5.17 12.99 5.59
C GLU A 306 4.18 14.14 5.33
N ARG A 307 2.98 14.10 5.93
CA ARG A 307 2.00 15.20 5.85
C ARG A 307 2.58 16.52 6.36
N LEU A 308 3.33 16.49 7.47
CA LEU A 308 3.97 17.68 8.01
C LEU A 308 5.04 18.23 7.06
N VAL A 309 5.90 17.35 6.55
CA VAL A 309 6.94 17.71 5.56
C VAL A 309 6.32 18.29 4.29
N THR A 310 5.29 17.63 3.76
CA THR A 310 4.54 18.11 2.60
C THR A 310 3.93 19.49 2.86
N PHE A 311 3.30 19.72 4.01
CA PHE A 311 2.74 21.01 4.38
C PHE A 311 3.81 22.11 4.41
N ILE A 312 4.98 21.84 5.00
CA ILE A 312 6.10 22.77 5.03
C ILE A 312 6.62 23.05 3.62
N THR A 313 6.79 22.01 2.82
CA THR A 313 7.26 22.14 1.42
C THR A 313 6.29 22.97 0.57
N ILE A 314 5.00 22.72 0.68
CA ILE A 314 3.95 23.51 0.04
C ILE A 314 4.03 24.97 0.48
N GLY A 315 4.13 25.22 1.77
CA GLY A 315 4.29 26.56 2.32
C GLY A 315 5.50 27.29 1.76
N LEU A 316 6.63 26.60 1.61
CA LEU A 316 7.85 27.15 1.04
C LEU A 316 7.69 27.48 -0.46
N ILE A 317 7.07 26.60 -1.24
CA ILE A 317 6.80 26.82 -2.66
C ILE A 317 5.90 28.05 -2.84
N VAL A 318 4.83 28.15 -2.05
CA VAL A 318 3.92 29.31 -2.07
C VAL A 318 4.65 30.60 -1.68
N PHE A 319 5.51 30.53 -0.66
CA PHE A 319 6.32 31.68 -0.25
C PHE A 319 7.28 32.15 -1.35
N VAL A 320 7.96 31.24 -2.03
CA VAL A 320 8.85 31.56 -3.16
C VAL A 320 8.06 32.16 -4.33
N ALA A 321 6.89 31.61 -4.61
CA ALA A 321 5.99 32.14 -5.65
C ALA A 321 5.54 33.59 -5.32
N ALA A 322 5.19 33.86 -4.06
CA ALA A 322 4.84 35.19 -3.56
C ALA A 322 5.98 36.19 -3.74
N LEU A 323 7.20 35.82 -3.38
CA LEU A 323 8.38 36.66 -3.57
C LEU A 323 8.63 36.96 -5.06
N ASN A 324 8.44 35.96 -5.93
CA ASN A 324 8.60 36.15 -7.37
C ASN A 324 7.58 37.17 -7.92
N ILE A 325 6.32 37.07 -7.51
CA ILE A 325 5.27 38.04 -7.87
C ILE A 325 5.62 39.43 -7.35
N LEU A 326 6.06 39.54 -6.07
CA LEU A 326 6.44 40.80 -5.45
C LEU A 326 7.58 41.51 -6.24
N ILE A 327 8.66 40.78 -6.50
CA ILE A 327 9.81 41.28 -7.28
C ILE A 327 9.36 41.78 -8.69
N SER A 328 8.53 40.98 -9.34
CA SER A 328 8.00 41.31 -10.65
C SER A 328 7.14 42.56 -10.64
N LEU A 329 6.27 42.75 -9.64
CA LEU A 329 5.46 43.95 -9.46
C LEU A 329 6.31 45.15 -9.14
N ILE A 330 7.32 45.05 -8.28
CA ILE A 330 8.26 46.17 -7.98
C ILE A 330 8.96 46.61 -9.25
N MET A 331 9.50 45.69 -10.05
CA MET A 331 10.20 45.98 -11.29
C MET A 331 9.27 46.67 -12.30
N MET A 332 8.03 46.19 -12.40
CA MET A 332 7.00 46.79 -13.27
C MET A 332 6.61 48.19 -12.85
N VAL A 333 6.46 48.45 -11.53
CA VAL A 333 6.19 49.79 -10.99
C VAL A 333 7.35 50.75 -11.30
N MET A 334 8.59 50.31 -11.12
CA MET A 334 9.78 51.11 -11.41
C MET A 334 9.85 51.51 -12.88
N GLU A 335 9.55 50.58 -13.79
CA GLU A 335 9.57 50.84 -15.24
C GLU A 335 8.44 51.78 -15.67
N LYS A 336 7.28 51.73 -15.01
CA LYS A 336 6.11 52.56 -15.27
C LYS A 336 6.07 53.90 -14.52
N THR A 337 7.15 54.28 -13.84
CA THR A 337 7.21 55.51 -13.02
C THR A 337 6.82 56.78 -13.82
N LYS A 338 7.24 56.87 -15.09
CA LYS A 338 6.86 58.00 -15.97
C LYS A 338 5.38 58.02 -16.27
N ASP A 339 4.79 56.85 -16.60
CA ASP A 339 3.37 56.73 -16.90
C ASP A 339 2.52 57.05 -15.65
N ILE A 340 2.99 56.63 -14.48
CA ILE A 340 2.38 56.92 -13.16
C ILE A 340 2.40 58.41 -12.89
N ALA A 341 3.51 59.10 -13.16
CA ALA A 341 3.63 60.57 -12.99
C ALA A 341 2.63 61.33 -13.88
N VAL A 342 2.46 60.90 -15.12
CA VAL A 342 1.47 61.45 -16.04
C VAL A 342 0.05 61.25 -15.54
N LEU A 343 -0.29 60.04 -15.07
CA LEU A 343 -1.61 59.75 -14.52
C LEU A 343 -1.92 60.62 -13.30
N ILE A 344 -0.95 60.81 -12.42
CA ILE A 344 -1.11 61.62 -11.20
C ILE A 344 -1.28 63.09 -11.61
N SER A 345 -0.52 63.61 -12.58
CA SER A 345 -0.67 65.00 -13.08
C SER A 345 -2.03 65.24 -13.72
N MET A 346 -2.68 64.21 -14.28
CA MET A 346 -4.05 64.23 -14.80
C MET A 346 -5.12 64.10 -13.72
N GLY A 347 -4.75 64.06 -12.43
CA GLY A 347 -5.68 64.04 -11.28
C GLY A 347 -6.06 62.67 -10.76
N THR A 348 -5.36 61.62 -11.20
CA THR A 348 -5.60 60.25 -10.68
C THR A 348 -5.13 60.14 -9.23
N ARG A 349 -5.98 59.57 -8.35
CA ARG A 349 -5.62 59.39 -6.94
C ARG A 349 -4.62 58.23 -6.77
N LYS A 350 -3.70 58.34 -5.79
CA LYS A 350 -2.71 57.32 -5.49
C LYS A 350 -3.34 55.94 -5.22
N SER A 351 -4.54 55.87 -4.62
CA SER A 351 -5.29 54.63 -4.40
C SER A 351 -5.72 53.96 -5.71
N GLN A 352 -6.06 54.74 -6.73
CA GLN A 352 -6.44 54.19 -8.05
C GLN A 352 -5.22 53.59 -8.75
N VAL A 353 -4.07 54.29 -8.66
CA VAL A 353 -2.80 53.76 -9.21
C VAL A 353 -2.46 52.44 -8.51
N ARG A 354 -2.52 52.37 -7.19
CA ARG A 354 -2.29 51.10 -6.43
C ARG A 354 -3.23 49.99 -6.93
N ASN A 355 -4.52 50.30 -7.10
CA ASN A 355 -5.51 49.29 -7.52
C ASN A 355 -5.24 48.79 -8.96
N ILE A 356 -4.65 49.59 -9.86
CA ILE A 356 -4.24 49.14 -11.19
C ILE A 356 -3.17 48.05 -11.09
N PHE A 357 -2.14 48.24 -10.26
CA PHE A 357 -1.07 47.25 -10.09
C PHE A 357 -1.55 46.01 -9.35
N ILE A 358 -2.43 46.13 -8.33
CA ILE A 358 -3.06 44.99 -7.69
C ILE A 358 -3.89 44.19 -8.72
N ALA A 359 -4.70 44.86 -9.53
CA ALA A 359 -5.48 44.18 -10.56
C ALA A 359 -4.60 43.47 -11.60
N GLN A 360 -3.43 44.03 -11.90
CA GLN A 360 -2.46 43.42 -12.80
C GLN A 360 -1.79 42.16 -12.14
N GLY A 361 -1.43 42.22 -10.88
CA GLY A 361 -0.93 41.07 -10.12
C GLY A 361 -1.95 39.94 -10.07
N VAL A 362 -3.21 40.27 -9.78
CA VAL A 362 -4.32 39.29 -9.77
C VAL A 362 -4.50 38.66 -11.18
N LEU A 363 -4.42 39.45 -12.25
CA LEU A 363 -4.52 38.91 -13.62
C LEU A 363 -3.38 37.94 -13.94
N ILE A 364 -2.14 38.28 -13.57
CA ILE A 364 -0.97 37.39 -13.73
C ILE A 364 -1.16 36.10 -12.90
N GLY A 365 -1.61 36.25 -11.65
CA GLY A 365 -1.89 35.14 -10.76
C GLY A 365 -2.97 34.21 -11.34
N VAL A 366 -4.10 34.74 -11.77
CA VAL A 366 -5.20 33.94 -12.35
C VAL A 366 -4.78 33.22 -13.64
N ILE A 367 -4.09 33.92 -14.56
CA ILE A 367 -3.63 33.32 -15.84
C ILE A 367 -2.58 32.24 -15.54
N GLY A 368 -1.59 32.55 -14.67
CA GLY A 368 -0.54 31.58 -14.27
C GLY A 368 -1.12 30.37 -13.56
N THR A 369 -2.06 30.58 -12.65
CA THR A 369 -2.74 29.49 -11.95
C THR A 369 -3.54 28.60 -12.91
N ALA A 370 -4.30 29.21 -13.84
CA ALA A 370 -5.08 28.43 -14.82
C ALA A 370 -4.17 27.56 -15.70
N ILE A 371 -3.06 28.12 -16.21
CA ILE A 371 -2.08 27.36 -16.99
C ILE A 371 -1.42 26.28 -16.12
N GLY A 372 -1.01 26.63 -14.89
CA GLY A 372 -0.39 25.70 -13.96
C GLY A 372 -1.28 24.52 -13.58
N LEU A 373 -2.57 24.77 -13.34
CA LEU A 373 -3.56 23.72 -13.10
C LEU A 373 -3.70 22.79 -14.33
N LEU A 374 -3.86 23.36 -15.53
CA LEU A 374 -3.98 22.55 -16.74
C LEU A 374 -2.76 21.67 -16.96
N VAL A 375 -1.56 22.23 -16.84
CA VAL A 375 -0.29 21.49 -17.01
C VAL A 375 -0.10 20.48 -15.89
N GLY A 376 -0.34 20.86 -14.63
CA GLY A 376 -0.20 19.99 -13.47
C GLY A 376 -1.13 18.78 -13.53
N TYR A 377 -2.42 18.99 -13.85
CA TYR A 377 -3.36 17.89 -14.03
C TYR A 377 -3.03 17.03 -15.25
N ALA A 378 -2.60 17.62 -16.36
CA ALA A 378 -2.20 16.85 -17.54
C ALA A 378 -0.99 15.95 -17.26
N ILE A 379 0.04 16.47 -16.56
CA ILE A 379 1.20 15.67 -16.14
C ILE A 379 0.78 14.57 -15.15
N SER A 380 -0.04 14.89 -14.16
CA SER A 380 -0.51 13.92 -13.18
C SER A 380 -1.35 12.82 -13.81
N TYR A 381 -2.23 13.15 -14.73
CA TYR A 381 -3.03 12.17 -15.47
C TYR A 381 -2.16 11.28 -16.36
N ALA A 382 -1.22 11.88 -17.10
CA ALA A 382 -0.29 11.12 -17.93
C ALA A 382 0.61 10.23 -17.07
N GLY A 383 1.12 10.72 -15.95
CA GLY A 383 1.94 9.96 -15.00
C GLY A 383 1.21 8.74 -14.44
N GLY A 384 -0.06 8.91 -14.05
CA GLY A 384 -0.88 7.82 -13.53
C GLY A 384 -1.29 6.79 -14.59
N HIS A 385 -1.56 7.24 -15.83
CA HIS A 385 -2.00 6.35 -16.90
C HIS A 385 -0.85 5.54 -17.52
N TYR A 386 0.30 6.16 -17.72
CA TYR A 386 1.44 5.53 -18.41
C TYR A 386 2.46 4.90 -17.47
N HIS A 387 2.28 4.97 -16.14
CA HIS A 387 3.22 4.46 -15.14
C HIS A 387 4.68 4.87 -15.45
N ILE A 388 4.90 6.15 -15.76
CA ILE A 388 6.15 6.67 -16.33
C ILE A 388 7.34 6.44 -15.40
N ILE A 389 7.11 6.41 -14.09
CA ILE A 389 8.16 6.26 -13.09
C ILE A 389 7.99 4.90 -12.43
N SER A 390 8.87 3.94 -12.81
CA SER A 390 8.98 2.65 -12.15
C SER A 390 9.85 2.77 -10.90
N LEU A 391 9.47 2.07 -9.85
CA LEU A 391 10.20 1.96 -8.59
C LEU A 391 10.71 0.53 -8.41
N SER A 392 11.76 0.35 -7.61
CA SER A 392 12.20 -0.99 -7.20
C SER A 392 11.30 -1.49 -6.07
N PRO A 393 10.52 -2.57 -6.28
CA PRO A 393 9.56 -3.08 -5.29
C PRO A 393 10.22 -3.45 -3.97
N GLU A 394 11.46 -3.94 -4.02
CA GLU A 394 12.28 -4.30 -2.85
C GLU A 394 12.53 -3.14 -1.88
N VAL A 395 12.50 -1.89 -2.37
CA VAL A 395 12.81 -0.69 -1.57
C VAL A 395 11.55 0.09 -1.20
N TYR A 396 10.60 0.18 -2.14
CA TYR A 396 9.43 1.03 -2.01
C TYR A 396 8.12 0.26 -1.80
N SER A 397 8.18 -1.07 -1.81
CA SER A 397 7.02 -1.99 -1.70
C SER A 397 5.96 -1.81 -2.79
N ILE A 398 6.21 -0.96 -3.79
CA ILE A 398 5.32 -0.68 -4.93
C ILE A 398 6.14 -0.61 -6.23
N ASP A 399 5.52 -1.00 -7.35
CA ASP A 399 6.18 -1.11 -8.66
C ASP A 399 6.31 0.21 -9.41
N TYR A 400 5.45 1.20 -9.13
CA TYR A 400 5.39 2.49 -9.82
C TYR A 400 4.92 3.60 -8.88
N VAL A 401 5.19 4.86 -9.26
CA VAL A 401 4.69 6.03 -8.52
C VAL A 401 3.21 6.24 -8.86
N PRO A 402 2.30 6.09 -7.90
CA PRO A 402 0.89 6.32 -8.11
C PRO A 402 0.57 7.83 -8.14
N PHE A 403 -0.23 8.26 -9.10
CA PHE A 403 -0.73 9.62 -9.21
C PHE A 403 -2.25 9.62 -9.03
N ALA A 404 -2.74 10.26 -7.98
CA ALA A 404 -4.17 10.44 -7.73
C ALA A 404 -4.54 11.92 -7.61
N PRO A 405 -4.68 12.65 -8.74
CA PRO A 405 -5.03 14.05 -8.70
C PRO A 405 -6.48 14.22 -8.25
N ARG A 406 -6.70 15.01 -7.19
CA ARG A 406 -8.03 15.31 -6.65
C ARG A 406 -8.48 16.69 -7.09
N PRO A 407 -9.72 16.89 -7.54
CA PRO A 407 -10.21 18.20 -7.97
C PRO A 407 -10.22 19.24 -6.84
N MET A 408 -10.42 18.79 -5.59
CA MET A 408 -10.42 19.68 -4.42
C MET A 408 -9.04 20.31 -4.17
N ASP A 409 -7.96 19.58 -4.45
CA ASP A 409 -6.59 20.10 -4.32
C ASP A 409 -6.37 21.28 -5.30
N GLY A 410 -6.90 21.18 -6.53
CA GLY A 410 -6.84 22.25 -7.49
C GLY A 410 -7.58 23.50 -7.05
N VAL A 411 -8.76 23.35 -6.43
CA VAL A 411 -9.52 24.47 -5.87
C VAL A 411 -8.74 25.14 -4.74
N LEU A 412 -8.18 24.35 -3.82
CA LEU A 412 -7.39 24.87 -2.71
C LEU A 412 -6.15 25.60 -3.20
N VAL A 413 -5.40 25.01 -4.13
CA VAL A 413 -4.22 25.63 -4.74
C VAL A 413 -4.59 26.90 -5.48
N ALA A 414 -5.71 26.95 -6.21
CA ALA A 414 -6.18 28.13 -6.90
C ALA A 414 -6.50 29.28 -5.93
N ILE A 415 -7.19 28.99 -4.82
CA ILE A 415 -7.52 29.98 -3.79
C ILE A 415 -6.22 30.57 -3.18
N VAL A 416 -5.28 29.71 -2.83
CA VAL A 416 -4.00 30.13 -2.23
C VAL A 416 -3.18 30.94 -3.25
N ALA A 417 -3.03 30.46 -4.47
CA ALA A 417 -2.22 31.11 -5.51
C ALA A 417 -2.77 32.48 -5.94
N VAL A 418 -4.09 32.67 -5.95
CA VAL A 418 -4.72 33.96 -6.27
C VAL A 418 -4.77 34.89 -5.04
N GLY A 419 -4.79 34.33 -3.82
CA GLY A 419 -4.80 35.08 -2.57
C GLY A 419 -3.45 35.69 -2.18
N VAL A 420 -2.36 35.12 -2.68
CA VAL A 420 -0.99 35.64 -2.55
C VAL A 420 -0.72 36.72 -3.57
#